data_221d2e726fff0fd707a45ef45b2d9170
#
_entry.id   221d2e726fff0fd707a45ef45b2d9170
#
_cell.length_a   1.000
_cell.length_b   1.000
_cell.length_c   1.000
_cell.angle_alpha   90.00
_cell.angle_beta   90.00
_cell.angle_gamma   90.00
#
_symmetry.space_group_name_H-M   'P 1'
#
loop_
_entity.id
_entity.type
_entity.pdbx_description
1 polymer ?
#
loop_
_entity_poly.entity_id
_entity_poly.type
_entity_poly.pdbx_seq_one_letter_code
_entity_poly.pdbx_strand_id
1 'polypeptide(L)'
;VICEILIFMTMPKILQRYSLKAILLMSLFLGVIRFILIGASPDHLYLLFIAQMFHAATFGSFHAASIEVIAYYFKGRNQTRGQAIYNSVAYGIGGTIGGLGGGYLIQYLGGQLGFMIAAISPLIGFVVIWFGLKLEIKGNKIFG
;
A
#
# COMPACT_ATOMS: atom_id res chain seq x y z
N VAL A 1 13.45 4.49 5.32
CA VAL A 1 13.30 5.93 5.60
C VAL A 1 13.72 6.78 4.41
N ILE A 2 15.00 6.75 3.93
CA ILE A 2 15.47 7.65 2.83
C ILE A 2 14.63 7.46 1.56
N CYS A 3 14.40 6.23 1.12
CA CYS A 3 13.56 5.94 -0.06
C CYS A 3 12.12 6.42 0.12
N GLU A 4 11.56 6.35 1.32
CA GLU A 4 10.22 6.87 1.62
C GLU A 4 10.15 8.39 1.48
N ILE A 5 11.16 9.12 1.99
CA ILE A 5 11.24 10.57 1.83
C ILE A 5 11.28 10.94 0.35
N LEU A 6 12.10 10.25 -0.46
CA LEU A 6 12.19 10.49 -1.89
C LEU A 6 10.85 10.21 -2.60
N ILE A 7 10.15 9.15 -2.24
CA ILE A 7 8.82 8.85 -2.76
C ILE A 7 7.84 9.96 -2.40
N PHE A 8 7.77 10.38 -1.13
CA PHE A 8 6.87 11.46 -0.72
C PHE A 8 7.18 12.78 -1.43
N MET A 9 8.44 13.10 -1.68
CA MET A 9 8.82 14.29 -2.46
C MET A 9 8.37 14.21 -3.93
N THR A 10 8.29 13.02 -4.51
CA THR A 10 7.85 12.83 -5.89
C THR A 10 6.33 12.65 -6.04
N MET A 11 5.63 12.30 -4.95
CA MET A 11 4.19 12.04 -4.95
C MET A 11 3.33 13.18 -5.52
N PRO A 12 3.58 14.47 -5.24
CA PRO A 12 2.80 15.55 -5.84
C PRO A 12 2.81 15.53 -7.37
N LYS A 13 3.94 15.19 -7.99
CA LYS A 13 4.07 15.06 -9.46
C LYS A 13 3.34 13.81 -9.97
N ILE A 14 3.43 12.70 -9.25
CA ILE A 14 2.78 11.44 -9.60
C ILE A 14 1.25 11.60 -9.54
N LEU A 15 0.73 12.21 -8.47
CA LEU A 15 -0.70 12.49 -8.29
C LEU A 15 -1.27 13.43 -9.36
N GLN A 16 -0.47 14.35 -9.88
CA GLN A 16 -0.87 15.22 -10.99
C GLN A 16 -0.93 14.47 -12.35
N ARG A 17 -0.09 13.47 -12.53
CA ARG A 17 0.06 12.79 -13.83
C ARG A 17 -0.85 11.58 -13.97
N TYR A 18 -1.03 10.80 -12.92
CA TYR A 18 -1.76 9.53 -12.95
C TYR A 18 -3.06 9.61 -12.15
N SER A 19 -4.02 8.74 -12.47
CA SER A 19 -5.26 8.62 -11.70
C SER A 19 -5.00 7.96 -10.34
N LEU A 20 -5.79 8.33 -9.32
CA LEU A 20 -5.68 7.74 -7.99
C LEU A 20 -5.83 6.22 -8.01
N LYS A 21 -6.77 5.72 -8.84
CA LYS A 21 -6.95 4.28 -9.06
C LYS A 21 -5.69 3.61 -9.60
N ALA A 22 -5.05 4.21 -10.61
CA ALA A 22 -3.83 3.65 -11.20
C ALA A 22 -2.68 3.58 -10.20
N ILE A 23 -2.51 4.61 -9.36
CA ILE A 23 -1.48 4.65 -8.31
C ILE A 23 -1.72 3.55 -7.28
N LEU A 24 -2.98 3.39 -6.80
CA LEU A 24 -3.35 2.35 -5.85
C LEU A 24 -3.12 0.95 -6.42
N LEU A 25 -3.54 0.69 -7.65
CA LEU A 25 -3.34 -0.60 -8.30
C LEU A 25 -1.86 -0.92 -8.51
N MET A 26 -1.06 0.06 -8.96
CA MET A 26 0.38 -0.14 -9.15
C MET A 26 1.10 -0.41 -7.82
N SER A 27 0.73 0.31 -6.75
CA SER A 27 1.33 0.09 -5.43
C SER A 27 1.00 -1.31 -4.88
N LEU A 28 -0.23 -1.79 -5.04
CA LEU A 28 -0.62 -3.14 -4.63
C LEU A 28 0.06 -4.23 -5.48
N PHE A 29 0.16 -4.01 -6.79
CA PHE A 29 0.88 -4.93 -7.69
C PHE A 29 2.35 -5.06 -7.30
N LEU A 30 3.04 -3.93 -7.07
CA LEU A 30 4.41 -3.94 -6.56
C LEU A 30 4.51 -4.59 -5.17
N GLY A 31 3.47 -4.46 -4.34
CA GLY A 31 3.37 -5.13 -3.05
C GLY A 31 3.35 -6.66 -3.17
N VAL A 32 2.60 -7.20 -4.15
CA VAL A 32 2.62 -8.64 -4.46
C VAL A 32 4.02 -9.10 -4.86
N ILE A 33 4.64 -8.40 -5.81
CA ILE A 33 6.01 -8.71 -6.27
C ILE A 33 6.99 -8.69 -5.08
N ARG A 34 6.90 -7.68 -4.22
CA ARG A 34 7.76 -7.54 -3.04
C ARG A 34 7.65 -8.75 -2.10
N PHE A 35 6.44 -9.16 -1.75
CA PHE A 35 6.24 -10.31 -0.86
C PHE A 35 6.74 -11.62 -1.48
N ILE A 36 6.54 -11.82 -2.78
CA ILE A 36 7.08 -12.97 -3.51
C ILE A 36 8.62 -12.94 -3.51
N LEU A 37 9.24 -11.78 -3.76
CA LEU A 37 10.70 -11.65 -3.73
C LEU A 37 11.27 -12.00 -2.36
N ILE A 38 10.66 -11.53 -1.27
CA ILE A 38 11.11 -11.86 0.09
C ILE A 38 10.95 -13.35 0.37
N GLY A 39 9.82 -13.95 0.00
CA GLY A 39 9.54 -15.37 0.21
C GLY A 39 10.41 -16.30 -0.65
N ALA A 40 10.71 -15.92 -1.89
CA ALA A 40 11.48 -16.76 -2.81
C ALA A 40 13.00 -16.70 -2.63
N SER A 41 13.51 -15.68 -1.95
CA SER A 41 14.96 -15.41 -1.93
C SER A 41 15.51 -15.04 -0.54
N PRO A 42 15.30 -15.87 0.48
CA PRO A 42 15.73 -15.56 1.85
C PRO A 42 17.26 -15.48 1.98
N ASP A 43 18.01 -16.21 1.16
CA ASP A 43 19.48 -16.30 1.23
C ASP A 43 20.21 -15.23 0.41
N HIS A 44 19.45 -14.42 -0.35
CA HIS A 44 20.03 -13.40 -1.23
C HIS A 44 19.79 -11.99 -0.69
N LEU A 45 20.74 -11.51 0.11
CA LEU A 45 20.68 -10.20 0.78
C LEU A 45 20.39 -9.04 -0.19
N TYR A 46 20.94 -9.06 -1.40
CA TYR A 46 20.70 -8.02 -2.41
C TYR A 46 19.23 -7.98 -2.87
N LEU A 47 18.54 -9.13 -2.97
CA LEU A 47 17.12 -9.18 -3.32
C LEU A 47 16.24 -8.63 -2.17
N LEU A 48 16.65 -8.88 -0.93
CA LEU A 48 15.97 -8.27 0.22
C LEU A 48 16.12 -6.75 0.23
N PHE A 49 17.29 -6.21 -0.15
CA PHE A 49 17.47 -4.77 -0.31
C PHE A 49 16.55 -4.19 -1.40
N ILE A 50 16.46 -4.85 -2.56
CA ILE A 50 15.53 -4.44 -3.63
C ILE A 50 14.08 -4.48 -3.14
N ALA A 51 13.68 -5.53 -2.43
CA ALA A 51 12.35 -5.66 -1.86
C ALA A 51 12.04 -4.54 -0.84
N GLN A 52 13.06 -4.09 -0.07
CA GLN A 52 12.90 -2.95 0.85
C GLN A 52 12.79 -1.60 0.12
N MET A 53 13.44 -1.43 -1.03
CA MET A 53 13.22 -0.25 -1.88
C MET A 53 11.77 -0.24 -2.42
N PHE A 54 11.24 -1.39 -2.83
CA PHE A 54 9.84 -1.51 -3.20
C PHE A 54 8.88 -1.24 -2.04
N HIS A 55 9.28 -1.52 -0.79
CA HIS A 55 8.47 -1.16 0.37
C HIS A 55 8.17 0.33 0.43
N ALA A 56 9.18 1.16 0.29
CA ALA A 56 9.02 2.61 0.28
C ALA A 56 8.08 3.05 -0.85
N ALA A 57 8.27 2.52 -2.07
CA ALA A 57 7.46 2.85 -3.23
C ALA A 57 6.00 2.40 -3.05
N THR A 58 5.77 1.18 -2.53
CA THR A 58 4.42 0.64 -2.35
C THR A 58 3.69 1.31 -1.20
N PHE A 59 4.31 1.39 -0.03
CA PHE A 59 3.68 1.96 1.17
C PHE A 59 3.41 3.46 1.02
N GLY A 60 4.43 4.23 0.61
CA GLY A 60 4.31 5.68 0.46
C GLY A 60 3.29 6.09 -0.59
N SER A 61 3.30 5.46 -1.77
CA SER A 61 2.34 5.78 -2.83
C SER A 61 0.92 5.32 -2.51
N PHE A 62 0.74 4.14 -1.91
CA PHE A 62 -0.56 3.66 -1.47
C PHE A 62 -1.17 4.60 -0.42
N HIS A 63 -0.39 4.97 0.60
CA HIS A 63 -0.85 5.86 1.66
C HIS A 63 -1.24 7.23 1.11
N ALA A 64 -0.38 7.86 0.31
CA ALA A 64 -0.66 9.18 -0.27
C ALA A 64 -1.92 9.16 -1.15
N ALA A 65 -2.06 8.17 -2.05
CA ALA A 65 -3.24 8.04 -2.88
C ALA A 65 -4.51 7.74 -2.07
N SER A 66 -4.41 6.96 -0.98
CA SER A 66 -5.53 6.68 -0.09
C SER A 66 -6.03 7.93 0.63
N ILE A 67 -5.13 8.80 1.12
CA ILE A 67 -5.49 10.09 1.73
C ILE A 67 -6.24 10.99 0.73
N GLU A 68 -5.80 11.02 -0.54
CA GLU A 68 -6.49 11.77 -1.60
C GLU A 68 -7.89 11.20 -1.89
N VAL A 69 -8.05 9.88 -1.93
CA VAL A 69 -9.37 9.24 -2.08
C VAL A 69 -10.29 9.62 -0.92
N ILE A 70 -9.78 9.62 0.31
CA ILE A 70 -10.54 10.01 1.50
C ILE A 70 -10.94 11.49 1.42
N ALA A 71 -10.01 12.37 1.02
CA ALA A 71 -10.29 13.78 0.84
C ALA A 71 -11.38 14.03 -0.22
N TYR A 72 -11.45 13.20 -1.24
CA TYR A 72 -12.50 13.26 -2.25
C TYR A 72 -13.89 12.91 -1.70
N TYR A 73 -14.01 11.84 -0.91
CA TYR A 73 -15.28 11.39 -0.36
C TYR A 73 -15.71 12.16 0.89
N PHE A 74 -14.76 12.58 1.71
CA PHE A 74 -15.01 13.29 2.96
C PHE A 74 -14.57 14.76 2.83
N LYS A 75 -15.46 15.64 2.41
CA LYS A 75 -15.16 17.06 2.18
C LYS A 75 -15.31 17.92 3.45
N GLY A 76 -14.55 19.02 3.52
CA GLY A 76 -14.65 20.03 4.58
C GLY A 76 -14.37 19.45 5.98
N ARG A 77 -15.22 19.77 6.95
CA ARG A 77 -15.06 19.32 8.37
C ARG A 77 -15.02 17.80 8.56
N ASN A 78 -15.53 17.02 7.60
CA ASN A 78 -15.56 15.57 7.69
C ASN A 78 -14.24 14.91 7.20
N GLN A 79 -13.33 15.64 6.58
CA GLN A 79 -12.06 15.11 6.08
C GLN A 79 -11.22 14.48 7.20
N THR A 80 -11.07 15.17 8.32
CA THR A 80 -10.35 14.66 9.50
C THR A 80 -11.00 13.38 10.07
N ARG A 81 -12.34 13.32 10.07
CA ARG A 81 -13.06 12.11 10.50
C ARG A 81 -12.80 10.93 9.54
N GLY A 82 -12.84 11.19 8.23
CA GLY A 82 -12.54 10.19 7.22
C GLY A 82 -11.11 9.63 7.37
N GLN A 83 -10.13 10.49 7.60
CA GLN A 83 -8.74 10.07 7.86
C GLN A 83 -8.61 9.28 9.16
N ALA A 84 -9.32 9.68 10.23
CA ALA A 84 -9.31 8.93 11.50
C ALA A 84 -9.90 7.52 11.33
N ILE A 85 -11.01 7.37 10.61
CA ILE A 85 -11.61 6.06 10.30
C ILE A 85 -10.63 5.22 9.48
N TYR A 86 -10.04 5.78 8.43
CA TYR A 86 -9.05 5.08 7.61
C TYR A 86 -7.88 4.58 8.46
N ASN A 87 -7.29 5.43 9.29
CA ASN A 87 -6.17 5.06 10.14
C ASN A 87 -6.55 3.98 11.14
N SER A 88 -7.73 4.07 11.76
CA SER A 88 -8.21 3.07 12.72
C SER A 88 -8.44 1.71 12.06
N VAL A 89 -9.02 1.68 10.87
CA VAL A 89 -9.27 0.43 10.13
C VAL A 89 -7.98 -0.12 9.53
N ALA A 90 -7.22 0.70 8.80
CA ALA A 90 -6.04 0.24 8.07
C ALA A 90 -4.90 -0.16 9.03
N TYR A 91 -4.54 0.71 9.97
CA TYR A 91 -3.41 0.47 10.88
C TYR A 91 -3.83 -0.18 12.19
N GLY A 92 -5.02 0.11 12.71
CA GLY A 92 -5.56 -0.54 13.91
C GLY A 92 -5.95 -1.99 13.62
N ILE A 93 -7.05 -2.20 12.92
CA ILE A 93 -7.58 -3.54 12.64
C ILE A 93 -6.65 -4.29 11.66
N GLY A 94 -6.34 -3.68 10.53
CA GLY A 94 -5.49 -4.30 9.49
C GLY A 94 -4.08 -4.61 9.99
N GLY A 95 -3.46 -3.67 10.73
CA GLY A 95 -2.15 -3.87 11.35
C GLY A 95 -2.13 -4.98 12.39
N THR A 96 -3.17 -5.07 13.24
CA THR A 96 -3.30 -6.13 14.24
C THR A 96 -3.48 -7.50 13.57
N ILE A 97 -4.42 -7.63 12.63
CA ILE A 97 -4.65 -8.90 11.91
C ILE A 97 -3.41 -9.29 11.10
N GLY A 98 -2.79 -8.34 10.41
CA GLY A 98 -1.57 -8.57 9.63
C GLY A 98 -0.38 -8.96 10.49
N GLY A 99 -0.18 -8.29 11.63
CA GLY A 99 0.90 -8.59 12.57
C GLY A 99 0.75 -9.96 13.25
N LEU A 100 -0.43 -10.23 13.83
CA LEU A 100 -0.70 -11.52 14.47
C LEU A 100 -0.75 -12.66 13.44
N GLY A 101 -1.46 -12.49 12.35
CA GLY A 101 -1.56 -13.49 11.28
C GLY A 101 -0.22 -13.76 10.61
N GLY A 102 0.55 -12.72 10.29
CA GLY A 102 1.88 -12.85 9.73
C GLY A 102 2.86 -13.52 10.69
N GLY A 103 2.83 -13.15 11.97
CA GLY A 103 3.63 -13.81 13.02
C GLY A 103 3.30 -15.29 13.13
N TYR A 104 2.01 -15.66 13.16
CA TYR A 104 1.55 -17.05 13.17
C TYR A 104 2.05 -17.81 11.93
N LEU A 105 1.87 -17.26 10.72
CA LEU A 105 2.32 -17.89 9.49
C LEU A 105 3.83 -18.14 9.49
N ILE A 106 4.64 -17.17 9.91
CA ILE A 106 6.09 -17.31 9.98
C ILE A 106 6.50 -18.36 11.02
N GLN A 107 5.82 -18.39 12.17
CA GLN A 107 6.14 -19.35 13.24
C GLN A 107 5.85 -20.80 12.84
N TYR A 108 4.75 -21.08 12.13
CA TYR A 108 4.32 -22.45 11.81
C TYR A 108 4.74 -22.93 10.43
N LEU A 109 4.86 -22.03 9.44
CA LEU A 109 5.16 -22.38 8.07
C LEU A 109 6.57 -21.94 7.62
N GLY A 110 7.27 -21.19 8.47
CA GLY A 110 8.56 -20.59 8.14
C GLY A 110 8.44 -19.30 7.34
N GLY A 111 9.51 -18.54 7.28
CA GLY A 111 9.54 -17.21 6.65
C GLY A 111 9.19 -17.24 5.16
N GLN A 112 9.69 -18.21 4.41
CA GLN A 112 9.45 -18.30 2.96
C GLN A 112 7.97 -18.41 2.62
N LEU A 113 7.32 -19.46 3.14
CA LEU A 113 5.90 -19.70 2.91
C LEU A 113 5.03 -18.61 3.54
N GLY A 114 5.41 -18.10 4.72
CA GLY A 114 4.72 -17.00 5.37
C GLY A 114 4.63 -15.76 4.49
N PHE A 115 5.74 -15.34 3.88
CA PHE A 115 5.75 -14.19 2.96
C PHE A 115 5.04 -14.47 1.64
N MET A 116 5.15 -15.68 1.08
CA MET A 116 4.40 -16.05 -0.13
C MET A 116 2.89 -16.00 0.11
N ILE A 117 2.40 -16.49 1.25
CA ILE A 117 0.99 -16.41 1.62
C ILE A 117 0.58 -14.97 1.89
N ALA A 118 1.44 -14.15 2.52
CA ALA A 118 1.17 -12.74 2.75
C ALA A 118 0.98 -11.95 1.44
N ALA A 119 1.54 -12.39 0.30
CA ALA A 119 1.31 -11.79 -1.02
C ALA A 119 -0.17 -11.85 -1.47
N ILE A 120 -0.97 -12.74 -0.90
CA ILE A 120 -2.42 -12.82 -1.17
C ILE A 120 -3.13 -11.54 -0.68
N SER A 121 -2.68 -10.93 0.39
CA SER A 121 -3.30 -9.71 0.94
C SER A 121 -3.32 -8.54 -0.05
N PRO A 122 -2.19 -8.08 -0.61
CA PRO A 122 -2.22 -7.01 -1.62
C PRO A 122 -2.91 -7.46 -2.92
N LEU A 123 -2.91 -8.74 -3.26
CA LEU A 123 -3.64 -9.27 -4.41
C LEU A 123 -5.16 -9.12 -4.23
N ILE A 124 -5.69 -9.45 -3.05
CA ILE A 124 -7.10 -9.20 -2.71
C ILE A 124 -7.40 -7.71 -2.79
N GLY A 125 -6.54 -6.86 -2.21
CA GLY A 125 -6.68 -5.40 -2.29
C GLY A 125 -6.72 -4.91 -3.73
N PHE A 126 -5.86 -5.45 -4.61
CA PHE A 126 -5.83 -5.14 -6.03
C PHE A 126 -7.18 -5.46 -6.71
N VAL A 127 -7.72 -6.66 -6.48
CA VAL A 127 -9.02 -7.08 -7.04
C VAL A 127 -10.15 -6.18 -6.52
N VAL A 128 -10.18 -5.89 -5.23
CA VAL A 128 -11.19 -5.01 -4.62
C VAL A 128 -11.15 -3.61 -5.23
N ILE A 129 -9.97 -3.01 -5.40
CA ILE A 129 -9.84 -1.69 -6.01
C ILE A 129 -10.16 -1.73 -7.50
N TRP A 130 -9.76 -2.78 -8.21
CA TRP A 130 -10.03 -2.91 -9.63
C TRP A 130 -11.53 -2.85 -9.94
N PHE A 131 -12.34 -3.61 -9.22
CA PHE A 131 -13.79 -3.68 -9.42
C PHE A 131 -14.57 -2.63 -8.60
N GLY A 132 -14.12 -2.31 -7.39
CA GLY A 132 -14.86 -1.45 -6.45
C GLY A 132 -14.64 0.03 -6.64
N LEU A 133 -13.41 0.46 -6.99
CA LEU A 133 -13.11 1.88 -7.12
C LEU A 133 -13.34 2.36 -8.55
N LYS A 134 -14.38 3.18 -8.74
CA LYS A 134 -14.70 3.81 -10.04
C LYS A 134 -14.04 5.20 -10.23
N LEU A 135 -13.13 5.59 -9.36
CA LEU A 135 -12.46 6.89 -9.33
C LEU A 135 -11.27 6.92 -10.30
N GLU A 136 -11.45 7.53 -11.46
CA GLU A 136 -10.37 7.84 -12.42
C GLU A 136 -9.89 9.30 -12.34
N ILE A 137 -10.00 9.91 -11.18
CA ILE A 137 -9.66 11.31 -10.95
C ILE A 137 -8.19 11.44 -10.57
N LYS A 138 -7.52 12.47 -11.11
CA LYS A 138 -6.17 12.86 -10.69
C LYS A 138 -6.23 13.65 -9.38
N GLY A 139 -5.24 13.47 -8.51
CA GLY A 139 -5.22 14.10 -7.18
C GLY A 139 -5.32 15.63 -7.22
N ASN A 140 -4.73 16.28 -8.23
CA ASN A 140 -4.74 17.75 -8.35
C ASN A 140 -6.14 18.37 -8.60
N LYS A 141 -7.15 17.59 -9.00
CA LYS A 141 -8.51 18.07 -9.25
C LYS A 141 -9.40 18.06 -7.99
N ILE A 142 -8.87 17.64 -6.86
CA ILE A 142 -9.63 17.53 -5.62
C ILE A 142 -9.63 18.86 -4.86
N PHE A 143 -8.58 19.67 -5.06
CA PHE A 143 -8.37 20.94 -4.35
C PHE A 143 -8.52 22.20 -5.24
N GLY A 144 -8.99 22.03 -6.47
CA GLY A 144 -9.25 23.12 -7.43
C GLY A 144 -10.72 23.58 -7.46
#